data_5246ea06db2abceb06b794ee681288b6
#
_entry.id   5246ea06db2abceb06b794ee681288b6
#
_cell.length_a   1.000
_cell.length_b   1.000
_cell.length_c   1.000
_cell.angle_alpha   90.00
_cell.angle_beta   90.00
_cell.angle_gamma   90.00
#
_symmetry.space_group_name_H-M   'P 1'
#
loop_
_entity.id
_entity.type
_entity.pdbx_description
1 polymer ?
#
loop_
_entity_poly.entity_id
_entity_poly.type
_entity_poly.pdbx_seq_one_letter_code
_entity_poly.pdbx_strand_id
1 'polypeptide(L)'
;MDKNFLWGGASAANQCEGAYLEAGKGLSIMDVMTNGSKENKRKITDGILPDYYYPNHDGNRFYEHYKEDIALMAEMGFKCYRMSIAWTRIFPRGDEERPNEAGLAFYENVFKELKKYNIEPVVTLSHYEMPLHLVEEYGSWRNRKVVDFF
;
A
#
# COMPACT_ATOMS: atom_id res chain seq x y z
N MET A 1 14.14 -5.60 -30.07
CA MET A 1 13.38 -4.96 -29.00
C MET A 1 13.75 -3.48 -28.96
N ASP A 2 12.78 -2.59 -28.74
CA ASP A 2 13.06 -1.16 -28.63
C ASP A 2 14.02 -0.91 -27.46
N LYS A 3 15.09 -0.16 -27.70
CA LYS A 3 16.09 0.19 -26.67
C LYS A 3 15.50 1.06 -25.54
N ASN A 4 14.37 1.70 -25.80
CA ASN A 4 13.65 2.54 -24.86
C ASN A 4 12.58 1.79 -24.06
N PHE A 5 12.41 0.49 -24.26
CA PHE A 5 11.46 -0.31 -23.50
C PHE A 5 11.91 -0.42 -22.04
N LEU A 6 11.02 -0.06 -21.11
CA LEU A 6 11.31 -0.08 -19.69
C LEU A 6 10.95 -1.44 -19.09
N TRP A 7 11.96 -2.25 -18.81
CA TRP A 7 11.81 -3.49 -18.06
C TRP A 7 11.74 -3.20 -16.56
N GLY A 8 10.87 -3.90 -15.84
CA GLY A 8 10.72 -3.70 -14.42
C GLY A 8 9.78 -4.70 -13.78
N GLY A 9 9.34 -4.37 -12.58
CA GLY A 9 8.43 -5.20 -11.79
C GLY A 9 7.30 -4.38 -11.19
N ALA A 10 6.40 -5.07 -10.48
CA ALA A 10 5.25 -4.46 -9.83
C ALA A 10 5.01 -5.04 -8.45
N SER A 11 4.56 -4.19 -7.53
CA SER A 11 4.01 -4.58 -6.24
C SER A 11 2.72 -3.80 -5.92
N ALA A 12 2.08 -4.16 -4.82
CA ALA A 12 0.95 -3.41 -4.28
C ALA A 12 1.22 -3.05 -2.81
N ALA A 13 0.88 -1.83 -2.42
CA ALA A 13 1.15 -1.30 -1.09
C ALA A 13 0.68 -2.24 0.03
N ASN A 14 -0.58 -2.67 -0.04
CA ASN A 14 -1.18 -3.56 0.94
C ASN A 14 -0.51 -4.94 1.06
N GLN A 15 0.26 -5.36 0.07
CA GLN A 15 0.92 -6.66 0.04
C GLN A 15 2.38 -6.59 0.48
N CYS A 16 3.04 -5.45 0.29
CA CYS A 16 4.48 -5.35 0.50
C CYS A 16 4.88 -4.42 1.64
N GLU A 17 4.14 -3.36 1.92
CA GLU A 17 4.61 -2.32 2.84
C GLU A 17 4.74 -2.80 4.28
N GLY A 18 3.76 -3.52 4.81
CA GLY A 18 3.69 -3.78 6.24
C GLY A 18 3.48 -2.49 7.04
N ALA A 19 4.00 -2.44 8.27
CA ALA A 19 3.96 -1.24 9.12
C ALA A 19 2.55 -0.63 9.22
N TYR A 20 1.56 -1.47 9.44
CA TYR A 20 0.13 -1.19 9.25
C TYR A 20 -0.46 -0.13 10.19
N LEU A 21 0.22 0.19 11.32
CA LEU A 21 -0.14 1.27 12.24
C LEU A 21 0.97 2.31 12.40
N GLU A 22 2.09 2.17 11.67
CA GLU A 22 3.21 3.09 11.83
C GLU A 22 2.94 4.46 11.21
N ALA A 23 3.52 5.48 11.83
CA ALA A 23 3.48 6.87 11.35
C ALA A 23 2.06 7.38 11.08
N GLY A 24 1.07 6.95 11.87
CA GLY A 24 -0.30 7.40 11.77
C GLY A 24 -1.11 6.79 10.61
N LYS A 25 -0.64 5.71 9.98
CA LYS A 25 -1.43 4.96 8.99
C LYS A 25 -2.71 4.42 9.65
N GLY A 26 -3.84 4.56 8.95
CA GLY A 26 -5.11 3.98 9.34
C GLY A 26 -5.29 2.54 8.83
N LEU A 27 -6.33 1.88 9.33
CA LEU A 27 -6.69 0.54 8.86
C LEU A 27 -7.39 0.58 7.51
N SER A 28 -7.00 -0.33 6.63
CA SER A 28 -7.72 -0.65 5.39
C SER A 28 -8.51 -1.95 5.55
N ILE A 29 -9.38 -2.24 4.60
CA ILE A 29 -10.09 -3.54 4.53
C ILE A 29 -9.12 -4.73 4.46
N MET A 30 -7.90 -4.52 4.00
CA MET A 30 -6.89 -5.57 3.90
C MET A 30 -6.23 -5.86 5.26
N ASP A 31 -6.23 -4.89 6.16
CA ASP A 31 -5.65 -5.05 7.50
C ASP A 31 -6.56 -5.88 8.43
N VAL A 32 -7.82 -6.08 8.06
CA VAL A 32 -8.78 -6.96 8.77
C VAL A 32 -9.09 -8.25 7.99
N MET A 33 -8.30 -8.55 6.95
CA MET A 33 -8.42 -9.78 6.18
C MET A 33 -7.38 -10.80 6.64
N THR A 34 -7.86 -11.90 7.21
CA THR A 34 -7.00 -12.98 7.72
C THR A 34 -6.25 -13.69 6.59
N ASN A 35 -5.19 -14.42 6.94
CA ASN A 35 -4.63 -15.40 6.02
C ASN A 35 -5.65 -16.48 5.69
N GLY A 36 -5.40 -17.20 4.60
CA GLY A 36 -6.16 -18.38 4.21
C GLY A 36 -5.25 -19.58 4.04
N SER A 37 -5.83 -20.76 4.06
CA SER A 37 -5.18 -22.01 3.71
C SER A 37 -6.04 -22.81 2.73
N LYS A 38 -5.58 -23.98 2.37
CA LYS A 38 -6.35 -24.92 1.53
C LYS A 38 -7.65 -25.35 2.24
N GLU A 39 -7.61 -25.47 3.58
CA GLU A 39 -8.71 -25.93 4.41
C GLU A 39 -9.57 -24.75 4.93
N ASN A 40 -8.98 -23.59 5.11
CA ASN A 40 -9.61 -22.43 5.72
C ASN A 40 -9.59 -21.23 4.76
N LYS A 41 -10.78 -20.75 4.39
CA LYS A 41 -10.90 -19.54 3.57
C LYS A 41 -10.50 -18.30 4.38
N ARG A 42 -10.00 -17.29 3.68
CA ARG A 42 -9.83 -15.95 4.24
C ARG A 42 -11.14 -15.41 4.78
N LYS A 43 -11.07 -14.66 5.86
CA LYS A 43 -12.21 -13.98 6.49
C LYS A 43 -11.88 -12.50 6.63
N ILE A 44 -12.89 -11.66 6.50
CA ILE A 44 -12.85 -10.28 6.98
C ILE A 44 -13.42 -10.32 8.39
N THR A 45 -12.65 -9.83 9.34
CA THR A 45 -13.02 -9.83 10.77
C THR A 45 -13.55 -8.46 11.18
N ASP A 46 -14.33 -8.43 12.27
CA ASP A 46 -14.74 -7.18 12.90
C ASP A 46 -13.57 -6.63 13.73
N GLY A 47 -12.72 -5.83 13.07
CA GLY A 47 -11.45 -5.36 13.60
C GLY A 47 -10.37 -6.44 13.63
N ILE A 48 -9.29 -6.14 14.36
CA ILE A 48 -8.14 -7.03 14.53
C ILE A 48 -8.38 -7.92 15.76
N LEU A 49 -8.40 -9.22 15.53
CA LEU A 49 -8.63 -10.22 16.59
C LEU A 49 -7.32 -10.98 16.92
N PRO A 50 -7.04 -11.26 18.20
CA PRO A 50 -5.76 -11.82 18.63
C PRO A 50 -5.47 -13.24 18.11
N ASP A 51 -6.52 -14.01 17.80
CA ASP A 51 -6.38 -15.41 17.37
C ASP A 51 -6.17 -15.59 15.87
N TYR A 52 -6.02 -14.49 15.12
CA TYR A 52 -5.86 -14.53 13.68
C TYR A 52 -4.54 -13.88 13.23
N TYR A 53 -3.96 -14.43 12.18
CA TYR A 53 -2.83 -13.84 11.49
C TYR A 53 -3.32 -13.01 10.30
N TYR A 54 -2.80 -11.79 10.18
CA TYR A 54 -3.10 -10.84 9.12
C TYR A 54 -1.83 -10.56 8.31
N PRO A 55 -1.63 -11.22 7.16
CA PRO A 55 -0.37 -11.14 6.43
C PRO A 55 -0.01 -9.75 5.95
N ASN A 56 -1.00 -8.87 5.77
CA ASN A 56 -0.77 -7.50 5.32
C ASN A 56 -0.17 -6.59 6.41
N HIS A 57 -0.20 -7.01 7.68
CA HIS A 57 0.44 -6.26 8.78
C HIS A 57 1.96 -6.23 8.64
N ASP A 58 2.54 -7.32 8.19
CA ASP A 58 3.97 -7.44 7.96
C ASP A 58 4.34 -7.19 6.49
N GLY A 59 3.59 -7.77 5.56
CA GLY A 59 3.92 -7.77 4.14
C GLY A 59 5.34 -8.28 3.92
N ASN A 60 6.09 -7.60 3.07
CA ASN A 60 7.53 -7.79 2.89
C ASN A 60 8.35 -6.77 3.69
N ARG A 61 7.70 -5.98 4.55
CA ARG A 61 8.31 -4.90 5.34
C ARG A 61 8.96 -3.83 4.47
N PHE A 62 8.41 -3.58 3.30
CA PHE A 62 8.94 -2.58 2.37
C PHE A 62 9.00 -1.18 2.99
N TYR A 63 8.08 -0.85 3.89
CA TYR A 63 8.09 0.43 4.61
C TYR A 63 9.44 0.65 5.34
N GLU A 64 10.02 -0.39 5.91
CA GLU A 64 11.27 -0.34 6.64
C GLU A 64 12.49 -0.49 5.73
N HIS A 65 12.39 -1.38 4.71
CA HIS A 65 13.52 -1.85 3.90
C HIS A 65 13.55 -1.29 2.48
N TYR A 66 12.68 -0.33 2.12
CA TYR A 66 12.55 0.17 0.74
C TYR A 66 13.88 0.58 0.09
N LYS A 67 14.86 1.08 0.86
CA LYS A 67 16.17 1.49 0.30
C LYS A 67 16.99 0.28 -0.17
N GLU A 68 16.98 -0.78 0.62
CA GLU A 68 17.67 -2.03 0.31
C GLU A 68 16.97 -2.73 -0.85
N ASP A 69 15.65 -2.82 -0.81
CA ASP A 69 14.83 -3.43 -1.85
C ASP A 69 15.01 -2.73 -3.19
N ILE A 70 15.03 -1.39 -3.21
CA ILE A 70 15.24 -0.61 -4.43
C ILE A 70 16.67 -0.79 -4.96
N ALA A 71 17.68 -0.89 -4.09
CA ALA A 71 19.04 -1.22 -4.52
C ALA A 71 19.10 -2.59 -5.19
N LEU A 72 18.44 -3.60 -4.64
CA LEU A 72 18.34 -4.93 -5.24
C LEU A 72 17.59 -4.91 -6.58
N MET A 73 16.51 -4.12 -6.70
CA MET A 73 15.80 -3.92 -7.98
C MET A 73 16.75 -3.31 -9.03
N ALA A 74 17.60 -2.38 -8.63
CA ALA A 74 18.58 -1.77 -9.51
C ALA A 74 19.65 -2.80 -9.98
N GLU A 75 20.13 -3.66 -9.09
CA GLU A 75 21.04 -4.76 -9.42
C GLU A 75 20.40 -5.76 -10.41
N MET A 76 19.10 -6.03 -10.27
CA MET A 76 18.33 -6.84 -11.22
C MET A 76 18.12 -6.13 -12.58
N GLY A 77 18.47 -4.86 -12.70
CA GLY A 77 18.38 -4.12 -13.94
C GLY A 77 17.03 -3.46 -14.20
N PHE A 78 16.21 -3.24 -13.18
CA PHE A 78 14.93 -2.54 -13.33
C PHE A 78 15.11 -1.14 -13.91
N LYS A 79 14.24 -0.76 -14.86
CA LYS A 79 14.13 0.57 -15.45
C LYS A 79 12.84 1.27 -15.07
N CYS A 80 11.85 0.52 -14.63
CA CYS A 80 10.63 1.05 -14.02
C CYS A 80 10.18 0.14 -12.87
N TYR A 81 9.47 0.72 -11.93
CA TYR A 81 8.84 -0.01 -10.84
C TYR A 81 7.40 0.49 -10.65
N ARG A 82 6.43 -0.40 -10.87
CA ARG A 82 5.03 -0.10 -10.62
C ARG A 82 4.70 -0.39 -9.16
N MET A 83 4.20 0.61 -8.47
CA MET A 83 3.76 0.50 -7.09
C MET A 83 2.40 1.17 -6.89
N SER A 84 1.69 0.81 -5.84
CA SER A 84 0.51 1.56 -5.43
C SER A 84 0.80 2.40 -4.18
N ILE A 85 -0.04 3.39 -3.95
CA ILE A 85 -0.08 4.18 -2.73
C ILE A 85 -1.19 3.63 -1.83
N ALA A 86 -0.88 3.36 -0.56
CA ALA A 86 -1.90 3.02 0.42
C ALA A 86 -2.69 4.28 0.79
N TRP A 87 -3.97 4.32 0.42
CA TRP A 87 -4.85 5.45 0.75
C TRP A 87 -4.78 5.79 2.24
N THR A 88 -4.87 4.77 3.10
CA THR A 88 -4.84 4.92 4.57
C THR A 88 -3.52 5.44 5.14
N ARG A 89 -2.44 5.45 4.36
CA ARG A 89 -1.18 6.07 4.78
C ARG A 89 -1.21 7.59 4.57
N ILE A 90 -1.93 8.05 3.56
CA ILE A 90 -2.10 9.47 3.24
C ILE A 90 -3.32 10.05 3.98
N PHE A 91 -4.45 9.36 3.96
CA PHE A 91 -5.67 9.71 4.64
C PHE A 91 -6.12 8.52 5.50
N PRO A 92 -5.73 8.47 6.79
CA PRO A 92 -5.95 7.31 7.66
C PRO A 92 -7.39 6.84 7.77
N ARG A 93 -8.35 7.73 7.77
CA ARG A 93 -9.79 7.43 7.73
C ARG A 93 -10.37 7.51 6.33
N GLY A 94 -9.74 8.29 5.43
CA GLY A 94 -10.14 8.52 4.06
C GLY A 94 -11.06 9.71 3.84
N ASP A 95 -11.59 10.32 4.89
CA ASP A 95 -12.50 11.48 4.87
C ASP A 95 -11.90 12.75 5.50
N GLU A 96 -10.60 12.75 5.75
CA GLU A 96 -9.91 13.92 6.28
C GLU A 96 -9.72 15.03 5.23
N GLU A 97 -9.74 16.28 5.69
CA GLU A 97 -9.42 17.43 4.83
C GLU A 97 -7.92 17.60 4.59
N ARG A 98 -7.07 17.04 5.44
CA ARG A 98 -5.62 17.20 5.38
C ARG A 98 -4.93 15.83 5.39
N PRO A 99 -3.92 15.66 4.52
CA PRO A 99 -3.18 14.42 4.48
C PRO A 99 -2.29 14.23 5.71
N ASN A 100 -1.92 12.99 5.96
CA ASN A 100 -0.89 12.62 6.91
C ASN A 100 0.49 12.92 6.30
N GLU A 101 1.16 13.93 6.83
CA GLU A 101 2.47 14.40 6.35
C GLU A 101 3.55 13.29 6.41
N ALA A 102 3.50 12.42 7.41
CA ALA A 102 4.44 11.30 7.53
C ALA A 102 4.25 10.29 6.39
N GLY A 103 3.02 10.05 5.98
CA GLY A 103 2.71 9.20 4.82
C GLY A 103 3.20 9.80 3.52
N LEU A 104 2.99 11.10 3.31
CA LEU A 104 3.52 11.83 2.14
C LEU A 104 5.05 11.77 2.09
N ALA A 105 5.71 12.03 3.24
CA ALA A 105 7.17 11.99 3.33
C ALA A 105 7.73 10.59 3.03
N PHE A 106 7.04 9.52 3.43
CA PHE A 106 7.43 8.16 3.09
C PHE A 106 7.49 7.96 1.56
N TYR A 107 6.39 8.26 0.84
CA TYR A 107 6.36 8.07 -0.62
C TYR A 107 7.32 9.02 -1.35
N GLU A 108 7.49 10.24 -0.88
CA GLU A 108 8.51 11.15 -1.41
C GLU A 108 9.91 10.54 -1.32
N ASN A 109 10.24 9.93 -0.17
CA ASN A 109 11.52 9.28 0.05
C ASN A 109 11.69 8.03 -0.86
N VAL A 110 10.64 7.23 -1.04
CA VAL A 110 10.64 6.08 -1.97
C VAL A 110 10.93 6.56 -3.40
N PHE A 111 10.25 7.62 -3.86
CA PHE A 111 10.47 8.16 -5.21
C PHE A 111 11.88 8.74 -5.37
N LYS A 112 12.40 9.43 -4.36
CA LYS A 112 13.78 9.91 -4.36
C LYS A 112 14.78 8.76 -4.47
N GLU A 113 14.53 7.66 -3.76
CA GLU A 113 15.38 6.48 -3.80
C GLU A 113 15.36 5.81 -5.18
N LEU A 114 14.20 5.61 -5.79
CA LEU A 114 14.07 5.07 -7.16
C LEU A 114 14.83 5.93 -8.18
N LYS A 115 14.74 7.26 -8.06
CA LYS A 115 15.44 8.19 -8.96
C LYS A 115 16.95 8.10 -8.86
N LYS A 116 17.53 7.79 -7.71
CA LYS A 116 18.99 7.59 -7.56
C LYS A 116 19.52 6.50 -8.50
N TYR A 117 18.70 5.48 -8.74
CA TYR A 117 19.04 4.35 -9.60
C TYR A 117 18.47 4.46 -11.02
N ASN A 118 17.89 5.61 -11.40
CA ASN A 118 17.22 5.83 -12.68
C ASN A 118 16.11 4.79 -12.92
N ILE A 119 15.38 4.42 -11.88
CA ILE A 119 14.18 3.58 -11.95
C ILE A 119 12.97 4.51 -12.00
N GLU A 120 12.19 4.43 -13.09
CA GLU A 120 10.98 5.23 -13.25
C GLU A 120 9.83 4.68 -12.41
N PRO A 121 9.23 5.46 -11.48
CA PRO A 121 8.05 5.03 -10.74
C PRO A 121 6.80 5.08 -11.62
N VAL A 122 6.05 3.98 -11.65
CA VAL A 122 4.73 3.89 -12.28
C VAL A 122 3.70 3.77 -11.16
N VAL A 123 3.03 4.88 -10.84
CA VAL A 123 2.20 4.97 -9.64
C VAL A 123 0.75 4.59 -9.93
N THR A 124 0.22 3.68 -9.11
CA THR A 124 -1.21 3.38 -9.01
C THR A 124 -1.75 4.07 -7.75
N LEU A 125 -2.70 4.98 -7.90
CA LEU A 125 -3.23 5.76 -6.77
C LEU A 125 -3.94 4.90 -5.74
N SER A 126 -4.67 3.86 -6.17
CA SER A 126 -5.29 2.88 -5.29
C SER A 126 -5.26 1.50 -5.94
N HIS A 127 -4.91 0.48 -5.16
CA HIS A 127 -4.95 -0.91 -5.58
C HIS A 127 -6.01 -1.66 -4.76
N TYR A 128 -7.28 -1.27 -4.95
CA TYR A 128 -8.55 -1.72 -4.35
C TYR A 128 -8.67 -1.65 -2.81
N GLU A 129 -7.60 -1.53 -2.08
CA GLU A 129 -7.70 -1.35 -0.62
C GLU A 129 -8.35 -0.01 -0.28
N MET A 130 -9.37 -0.05 0.56
CA MET A 130 -10.13 1.10 1.00
C MET A 130 -9.92 1.30 2.52
N PRO A 131 -9.89 2.54 3.00
CA PRO A 131 -9.96 2.81 4.43
C PRO A 131 -11.16 2.10 5.08
N LEU A 132 -10.90 1.36 6.15
CA LEU A 132 -11.94 0.58 6.84
C LEU A 132 -13.07 1.49 7.32
N HIS A 133 -12.74 2.67 7.84
CA HIS A 133 -13.71 3.69 8.24
C HIS A 133 -14.70 4.06 7.12
N LEU A 134 -14.24 4.19 5.87
CA LEU A 134 -15.15 4.51 4.76
C LEU A 134 -16.11 3.36 4.43
N VAL A 135 -15.71 2.14 4.73
CA VAL A 135 -16.60 0.98 4.57
C VAL A 135 -17.66 0.96 5.65
N GLU A 136 -17.27 1.17 6.91
CA GLU A 136 -18.13 1.13 8.09
C GLU A 136 -19.13 2.29 8.09
N GLU A 137 -18.66 3.51 7.87
CA GLU A 137 -19.48 4.72 7.98
C GLU A 137 -20.30 5.00 6.72
N TYR A 138 -19.72 4.79 5.53
CA TYR A 138 -20.34 5.20 4.26
C TYR A 138 -20.77 4.02 3.38
N GLY A 139 -20.44 2.78 3.73
CA GLY A 139 -20.77 1.60 2.93
C GLY A 139 -19.96 1.49 1.64
N SER A 140 -18.72 2.01 1.62
CA SER A 140 -17.79 1.91 0.50
C SER A 140 -18.26 2.71 -0.74
N TRP A 141 -17.83 2.30 -1.94
CA TRP A 141 -18.13 2.94 -3.22
C TRP A 141 -19.63 3.03 -3.57
N ARG A 142 -20.51 2.42 -2.80
CA ARG A 142 -21.96 2.57 -2.96
C ARG A 142 -22.46 3.96 -2.56
N ASN A 143 -21.69 4.70 -1.80
CA ASN A 143 -21.99 6.07 -1.39
C ASN A 143 -21.23 7.07 -2.26
N ARG A 144 -21.95 8.00 -2.90
CA ARG A 144 -21.35 9.03 -3.77
C ARG A 144 -20.28 9.87 -3.06
N LYS A 145 -20.46 10.17 -1.76
CA LYS A 145 -19.48 10.94 -0.99
C LYS A 145 -18.06 10.33 -0.99
N VAL A 146 -17.96 9.00 -1.06
CA VAL A 146 -16.65 8.33 -1.10
C VAL A 146 -15.87 8.65 -2.37
N VAL A 147 -16.57 8.98 -3.46
CA VAL A 147 -15.94 9.45 -4.71
C VAL A 147 -15.34 10.86 -4.51
N ASP A 148 -15.98 11.68 -3.70
CA ASP A 148 -15.55 13.05 -3.44
C ASP A 148 -14.35 13.09 -2.46
N PHE A 149 -14.20 12.04 -1.62
CA PHE A 149 -13.04 11.87 -0.73
C PHE A 149 -11.79 11.33 -1.45
N PHE A 150 -11.97 10.57 -2.54
CA PHE A 150 -10.90 10.02 -3.34
C PHE A 150 -10.31 11.05 -4.32
#